data_0e88d862ae8aacd419377448df4444cf
#
_entry.id   0e88d862ae8aacd419377448df4444cf
#
_cell.length_a   1.000
_cell.length_b   1.000
_cell.length_c   1.000
_cell.angle_alpha   90.00
_cell.angle_beta   90.00
_cell.angle_gamma   90.00
#
_symmetry.space_group_name_H-M   'P 1'
#
loop_
_entity.id
_entity.type
_entity.pdbx_description
1 polymer ?
#
loop_
_entity_poly.entity_id
_entity_poly.type
_entity_poly.pdbx_seq_one_letter_code
_entity_poly.pdbx_strand_id
1 'polypeptide(L)'
;MIVPVDETNLLQAATIHSISWKESHRAFCTPDFIETHTPDRQREYLRNKMNNGTKLYMLVEEKPIGVVSVTKGLIEDLYILPDMQNMGYGTKLLLYAVGQCTDTPTLWILENNINAERL
;
A
#
# COMPACT_ATOMS: atom_id res chain seq x y z
N MET A 1 -2.04 2.35 14.97
CA MET A 1 -1.43 3.69 14.75
C MET A 1 -1.00 3.82 13.30
N ILE A 2 -1.25 4.96 12.71
CA ILE A 2 -0.84 5.22 11.33
C ILE A 2 0.30 6.25 11.36
N VAL A 3 1.40 5.92 10.71
CA VAL A 3 2.62 6.76 10.72
C VAL A 3 3.01 7.13 9.29
N PRO A 4 3.59 8.32 9.09
CA PRO A 4 4.13 8.63 7.77
C PRO A 4 5.36 7.78 7.49
N VAL A 5 5.57 7.45 6.21
CA VAL A 5 6.73 6.70 5.77
C VAL A 5 7.85 7.67 5.40
N ASP A 6 9.05 7.38 5.88
CA ASP A 6 10.27 8.10 5.53
C ASP A 6 11.40 7.07 5.35
N GLU A 7 12.64 7.53 5.18
CA GLU A 7 13.76 6.61 4.95
C GLU A 7 14.01 5.64 6.11
N THR A 8 13.58 5.99 7.32
CA THR A 8 13.81 5.12 8.48
C THR A 8 12.92 3.90 8.52
N ASN A 9 11.73 3.96 7.92
CA ASN A 9 10.77 2.86 7.91
C ASN A 9 10.35 2.42 6.49
N LEU A 10 11.01 2.95 5.47
CA LEU A 10 10.67 2.67 4.07
C LEU A 10 10.76 1.19 3.72
N LEU A 11 11.77 0.49 4.26
CA LEU A 11 11.91 -0.94 3.98
C LEU A 11 10.75 -1.75 4.54
N GLN A 12 10.24 -1.38 5.72
CA GLN A 12 9.06 -2.02 6.29
C GLN A 12 7.83 -1.83 5.39
N ALA A 13 7.61 -0.61 4.92
CA ALA A 13 6.52 -0.32 3.99
C ALA A 13 6.68 -1.11 2.68
N ALA A 14 7.90 -1.16 2.14
CA ALA A 14 8.19 -1.89 0.92
C ALA A 14 7.97 -3.39 1.07
N THR A 15 8.26 -3.94 2.25
CA THR A 15 8.03 -5.36 2.53
C THR A 15 6.53 -5.68 2.50
N ILE A 16 5.71 -4.84 3.13
CA ILE A 16 4.26 -5.00 3.10
C ILE A 16 3.76 -4.92 1.66
N HIS A 17 4.23 -3.93 0.91
CA HIS A 17 3.85 -3.74 -0.48
C HIS A 17 4.21 -4.96 -1.33
N SER A 18 5.42 -5.49 -1.16
CA SER A 18 5.89 -6.65 -1.90
C SER A 18 5.04 -7.88 -1.62
N ILE A 19 4.82 -8.21 -0.34
CA ILE A 19 4.03 -9.37 0.06
C ILE A 19 2.60 -9.27 -0.47
N SER A 20 1.98 -8.12 -0.28
CA SER A 20 0.57 -7.91 -0.64
C SER A 20 0.39 -7.85 -2.15
N TRP A 21 1.33 -7.21 -2.86
CA TRP A 21 1.29 -7.15 -4.31
C TRP A 21 1.40 -8.54 -4.92
N LYS A 22 2.34 -9.35 -4.43
CA LYS A 22 2.53 -10.72 -4.90
C LYS A 22 1.25 -11.55 -4.72
N GLU A 23 0.62 -11.43 -3.56
CA GLU A 23 -0.62 -12.16 -3.30
C GLU A 23 -1.76 -11.73 -4.22
N SER A 24 -1.94 -10.43 -4.40
CA SER A 24 -3.05 -9.92 -5.23
C SER A 24 -2.85 -10.20 -6.72
N HIS A 25 -1.61 -10.40 -7.17
CA HIS A 25 -1.29 -10.64 -8.59
C HIS A 25 -1.03 -12.11 -8.92
N ARG A 26 -1.03 -12.97 -7.92
CA ARG A 26 -0.68 -14.39 -8.10
C ARG A 26 -1.59 -15.11 -9.10
N ALA A 27 -2.85 -14.70 -9.17
CA ALA A 27 -3.84 -15.38 -10.00
C ALA A 27 -3.69 -15.09 -11.50
N PHE A 28 -3.00 -14.01 -11.89
CA PHE A 28 -2.95 -13.60 -13.30
C PHE A 28 -1.56 -13.19 -13.78
N CYS A 29 -0.54 -13.39 -12.99
CA CYS A 29 0.85 -13.13 -13.39
C CYS A 29 1.66 -14.42 -13.29
N THR A 30 2.70 -14.54 -14.12
CA THR A 30 3.59 -15.70 -14.06
C THR A 30 4.38 -15.69 -12.76
N PRO A 31 4.74 -16.88 -12.22
CA PRO A 31 5.56 -16.92 -11.00
C PRO A 31 6.88 -16.17 -11.12
N ASP A 32 7.54 -16.24 -12.26
CA ASP A 32 8.81 -15.54 -12.48
C ASP A 32 8.62 -14.02 -12.36
N PHE A 33 7.56 -13.50 -12.96
CA PHE A 33 7.28 -12.07 -12.91
C PHE A 33 6.94 -11.62 -11.48
N ILE A 34 6.15 -12.42 -10.75
CA ILE A 34 5.79 -12.12 -9.36
C ILE A 34 7.04 -12.03 -8.50
N GLU A 35 7.99 -12.96 -8.65
CA GLU A 35 9.20 -12.98 -7.84
C GLU A 35 10.14 -11.80 -8.11
N THR A 36 9.96 -11.06 -9.22
CA THR A 36 10.74 -9.85 -9.46
C THR A 36 10.38 -8.70 -8.52
N HIS A 37 9.22 -8.78 -7.86
CA HIS A 37 8.74 -7.72 -6.96
C HIS A 37 9.24 -7.92 -5.54
N THR A 38 10.56 -7.91 -5.38
CA THR A 38 11.23 -8.06 -4.07
C THR A 38 11.02 -6.83 -3.21
N PRO A 39 11.21 -6.93 -1.88
CA PRO A 39 11.18 -5.74 -1.02
C PRO A 39 12.14 -4.65 -1.46
N ASP A 40 13.35 -5.00 -1.90
CA ASP A 40 14.33 -4.01 -2.36
C ASP A 40 13.83 -3.27 -3.61
N ARG A 41 13.24 -3.98 -4.56
CA ARG A 41 12.68 -3.37 -5.76
C ARG A 41 11.49 -2.47 -5.42
N GLN A 42 10.62 -2.92 -4.53
CA GLN A 42 9.49 -2.11 -4.10
C GLN A 42 9.95 -0.88 -3.32
N ARG A 43 11.02 -1.00 -2.56
CA ARG A 43 11.60 0.15 -1.87
C ARG A 43 12.01 1.24 -2.85
N GLU A 44 12.67 0.89 -3.94
CA GLU A 44 13.07 1.85 -4.95
C GLU A 44 11.86 2.47 -5.64
N TYR A 45 10.84 1.66 -5.95
CA TYR A 45 9.59 2.15 -6.52
C TYR A 45 8.94 3.20 -5.61
N LEU A 46 8.80 2.87 -4.34
CA LEU A 46 8.18 3.77 -3.37
C LEU A 46 9.03 5.02 -3.13
N ARG A 47 10.36 4.86 -3.07
CA ARG A 47 11.26 6.01 -2.92
C ARG A 47 11.10 6.99 -4.07
N ASN A 48 11.02 6.49 -5.29
CA ASN A 48 10.83 7.33 -6.47
C ASN A 48 9.49 8.06 -6.41
N LYS A 49 8.43 7.38 -5.97
CA LYS A 49 7.12 8.04 -5.80
C LYS A 49 7.20 9.16 -4.76
N MET A 50 7.85 8.90 -3.63
CA MET A 50 8.01 9.92 -2.58
C MET A 50 8.81 11.13 -3.07
N ASN A 51 9.84 10.89 -3.87
CA ASN A 51 10.64 11.95 -4.47
C ASN A 51 9.85 12.80 -5.48
N ASN A 52 8.74 12.27 -5.98
CA ASN A 52 7.87 12.95 -6.93
C ASN A 52 6.58 13.47 -6.28
N GLY A 53 6.56 13.60 -4.96
CA GLY A 53 5.46 14.26 -4.26
C GLY A 53 4.43 13.33 -3.66
N THR A 54 4.57 12.01 -3.81
CA THR A 54 3.67 11.04 -3.18
C THR A 54 3.97 10.96 -1.70
N LYS A 55 2.93 10.93 -0.87
CA LYS A 55 3.05 10.67 0.56
C LYS A 55 2.59 9.26 0.85
N LEU A 56 3.40 8.54 1.61
CA LEU A 56 3.08 7.18 2.03
C LEU A 56 2.80 7.13 3.51
N TYR A 57 1.83 6.29 3.87
CA TYR A 57 1.44 6.06 5.27
C TYR A 57 1.43 4.57 5.53
N MET A 58 1.78 4.20 6.75
CA MET A 58 1.88 2.81 7.15
C MET A 58 1.07 2.59 8.42
N LEU A 59 0.22 1.56 8.40
CA LEU A 59 -0.54 1.17 9.58
C LEU A 59 0.30 0.20 10.40
N VAL A 60 0.52 0.55 11.67
CA VAL A 60 1.29 -0.25 12.61
C VAL A 60 0.39 -0.57 13.80
N GLU A 61 0.22 -1.85 14.07
CA GLU A 61 -0.39 -2.32 15.32
C GLU A 61 0.73 -2.92 16.17
N GLU A 62 0.76 -4.21 16.41
CA GLU A 62 1.93 -4.83 17.06
C GLU A 62 3.13 -4.88 16.10
N LYS A 63 2.82 -4.92 14.79
CA LYS A 63 3.81 -4.92 13.71
C LYS A 63 3.25 -4.09 12.55
N PRO A 64 4.07 -3.68 11.58
CA PRO A 64 3.56 -3.04 10.37
C PRO A 64 2.67 -4.00 9.59
N ILE A 65 1.45 -3.56 9.22
CA ILE A 65 0.47 -4.45 8.58
C ILE A 65 -0.18 -3.86 7.33
N GLY A 66 -0.04 -2.57 7.06
CA GLY A 66 -0.67 -1.97 5.90
C GLY A 66 0.06 -0.74 5.41
N VAL A 67 -0.15 -0.40 4.13
CA VAL A 67 0.42 0.80 3.52
C VAL A 67 -0.60 1.41 2.57
N VAL A 68 -0.45 2.71 2.32
CA VAL A 68 -1.24 3.43 1.33
C VAL A 68 -0.42 4.61 0.81
N SER A 69 -0.60 4.95 -0.47
CA SER A 69 0.02 6.15 -1.03
C SER A 69 -1.04 7.18 -1.43
N VAL A 70 -0.70 8.44 -1.23
CA VAL A 70 -1.57 9.58 -1.55
C VAL A 70 -0.75 10.59 -2.36
N THR A 71 -1.24 10.91 -3.57
CA THR A 71 -0.65 11.94 -4.40
C THR A 71 -1.74 12.94 -4.73
N LYS A 72 -1.77 14.09 -4.04
CA LYS A 72 -2.85 15.06 -4.10
C LYS A 72 -4.18 14.44 -3.70
N GLY A 73 -5.05 14.09 -4.64
CA GLY A 73 -6.30 13.39 -4.38
C GLY A 73 -6.29 11.93 -4.79
N LEU A 74 -5.19 11.45 -5.36
CA LEU A 74 -5.11 10.06 -5.83
C LEU A 74 -4.64 9.16 -4.70
N ILE A 75 -5.48 8.18 -4.35
CA ILE A 75 -5.18 7.14 -3.36
C ILE A 75 -4.89 5.86 -4.12
N GLU A 76 -3.72 5.29 -3.92
CA GLU A 76 -3.34 4.06 -4.59
C GLU A 76 -2.40 3.24 -3.69
N ASP A 77 -2.04 2.05 -4.16
CA ASP A 77 -1.15 1.16 -3.41
C ASP A 77 -1.66 0.88 -1.98
N LEU A 78 -2.99 0.73 -1.84
CA LEU A 78 -3.59 0.39 -0.57
C LEU A 78 -3.50 -1.12 -0.38
N TYR A 79 -2.63 -1.55 0.53
CA TYR A 79 -2.38 -2.96 0.80
C TYR A 79 -2.42 -3.23 2.30
N ILE A 80 -3.08 -4.32 2.66
CA ILE A 80 -3.04 -4.90 4.00
C ILE A 80 -2.45 -6.29 3.84
N LEU A 81 -1.55 -6.69 4.74
CA LEU A 81 -0.98 -8.03 4.73
C LEU A 81 -2.08 -9.08 4.62
N PRO A 82 -1.89 -10.14 3.82
CA PRO A 82 -2.95 -11.13 3.58
C PRO A 82 -3.55 -11.73 4.84
N ASP A 83 -2.74 -12.00 5.87
CA ASP A 83 -3.22 -12.58 7.13
C ASP A 83 -3.92 -11.58 8.04
N MET A 84 -3.94 -10.30 7.67
CA MET A 84 -4.56 -9.23 8.45
C MET A 84 -5.77 -8.61 7.74
N GLN A 85 -6.18 -9.16 6.62
CA GLN A 85 -7.34 -8.69 5.88
C GLN A 85 -8.65 -9.07 6.56
N ASN A 86 -9.73 -8.38 6.18
CA ASN A 86 -11.09 -8.62 6.68
C ASN A 86 -11.26 -8.32 8.18
N MET A 87 -10.42 -7.46 8.74
CA MET A 87 -10.48 -7.03 10.13
C MET A 87 -10.76 -5.53 10.28
N GLY A 88 -11.11 -4.85 9.18
CA GLY A 88 -11.40 -3.43 9.20
C GLY A 88 -10.17 -2.53 9.06
N TYR A 89 -8.97 -3.08 8.94
CA TYR A 89 -7.74 -2.28 8.83
C TYR A 89 -7.68 -1.51 7.51
N GLY A 90 -8.14 -2.12 6.41
CA GLY A 90 -8.18 -1.44 5.12
C GLY A 90 -9.08 -0.21 5.15
N THR A 91 -10.24 -0.33 5.77
CA THR A 91 -11.17 0.80 5.93
C THR A 91 -10.53 1.90 6.77
N LYS A 92 -9.88 1.53 7.86
CA LYS A 92 -9.20 2.48 8.74
C LYS A 92 -8.13 3.27 7.98
N LEU A 93 -7.31 2.56 7.21
CA LEU A 93 -6.23 3.17 6.44
C LEU A 93 -6.77 4.03 5.29
N LEU A 94 -7.82 3.57 4.62
CA LEU A 94 -8.47 4.31 3.54
C LEU A 94 -9.05 5.63 4.06
N LEU A 95 -9.76 5.60 5.17
CA LEU A 95 -10.35 6.81 5.75
C LEU A 95 -9.28 7.81 6.15
N TYR A 96 -8.17 7.33 6.69
CA TYR A 96 -7.03 8.20 6.98
C TYR A 96 -6.48 8.84 5.69
N ALA A 97 -6.32 8.05 4.63
CA ALA A 97 -5.81 8.54 3.35
C ALA A 97 -6.73 9.61 2.77
N VAL A 98 -8.04 9.43 2.84
CA VAL A 98 -9.02 10.41 2.38
C VAL A 98 -8.79 11.74 3.09
N GLY A 99 -8.55 11.71 4.40
CA GLY A 99 -8.28 12.92 5.18
C GLY A 99 -6.97 13.61 4.82
N GLN A 100 -6.05 12.91 4.17
CA GLN A 100 -4.75 13.47 3.75
C GLN A 100 -4.76 14.02 2.33
N CYS A 101 -5.85 13.82 1.58
CA CYS A 101 -5.94 14.32 0.22
C CYS A 101 -6.04 15.84 0.20
N THR A 102 -5.31 16.46 -0.73
CA THR A 102 -5.38 17.91 -0.95
C THR A 102 -6.33 18.26 -2.09
N ASP A 103 -6.73 17.28 -2.88
CA ASP A 103 -7.73 17.41 -3.95
C ASP A 103 -8.85 16.39 -3.68
N THR A 104 -9.88 16.38 -4.53
CA THR A 104 -10.98 15.44 -4.42
C THR A 104 -10.43 14.01 -4.42
N PRO A 105 -10.77 13.20 -3.40
CA PRO A 105 -10.24 11.83 -3.31
C PRO A 105 -10.69 10.95 -4.47
N THR A 106 -9.74 10.24 -5.06
CA THR A 106 -9.98 9.22 -6.09
C THR A 106 -9.21 7.98 -5.69
N LEU A 107 -9.88 6.85 -5.64
CA LEU A 107 -9.26 5.58 -5.26
C LEU A 107 -8.93 4.78 -6.51
N TRP A 108 -7.66 4.47 -6.68
CA TRP A 108 -7.19 3.59 -7.75
C TRP A 108 -6.91 2.20 -7.16
N ILE A 109 -7.64 1.19 -7.63
CA ILE A 109 -7.46 -0.20 -7.19
C ILE A 109 -7.48 -1.12 -8.41
N LEU A 110 -6.90 -2.31 -8.24
CA LEU A 110 -7.03 -3.36 -9.25
C LEU A 110 -8.41 -4.01 -9.11
N GLU A 111 -8.97 -4.41 -10.26
CA GLU A 111 -10.28 -5.03 -10.29
C GLU A 111 -10.38 -6.27 -9.41
N ASN A 112 -9.31 -7.06 -9.35
CA ASN A 112 -9.30 -8.26 -8.52
C ASN A 112 -8.95 -8.01 -7.06
N ASN A 113 -8.75 -6.76 -6.66
CA ASN A 113 -8.50 -6.39 -5.27
C ASN A 113 -9.82 -6.03 -4.59
N ILE A 114 -10.71 -7.00 -4.54
CA ILE A 114 -12.10 -6.81 -4.15
C ILE A 114 -12.25 -6.33 -2.71
N ASN A 115 -11.39 -6.79 -1.80
CA ASN A 115 -11.49 -6.40 -0.39
C ASN A 115 -11.27 -4.90 -0.22
N ALA A 116 -10.31 -4.31 -0.92
CA ALA A 116 -10.10 -2.88 -0.90
C ALA A 116 -11.28 -2.13 -1.54
N GLU A 117 -11.85 -2.69 -2.59
CA GLU A 117 -12.97 -2.07 -3.31
C GLU A 117 -14.21 -1.94 -2.44
N ARG A 118 -14.42 -2.86 -1.52
CA ARG A 118 -15.60 -2.87 -0.66
C ARG A 118 -15.49 -1.95 0.55
N LEU A 119 -14.36 -1.33 0.71
CA LEU A 119 -14.14 -0.38 1.80
C LEU A 119 -14.84 0.95 1.51
#